data_860a115e1052883dcceaacd01d547b0d
#
_entry.id   860a115e1052883dcceaacd01d547b0d
#
_cell.length_a   1.000
_cell.length_b   1.000
_cell.length_c   1.000
_cell.angle_alpha   90.00
_cell.angle_beta   90.00
_cell.angle_gamma   90.00
#
_symmetry.space_group_name_H-M   'P 1'
#
loop_
_entity.id
_entity.type
_entity.pdbx_description
1 polymer ?
#
loop_
_entity_poly.entity_id
_entity_poly.type
_entity_poly.pdbx_seq_one_letter_code
_entity_poly.pdbx_strand_id
1 'polypeptide(L)'
;MVKFSKVSEAKISRAILEEFKIMLSDYIESDVIIVGGGPSGLMAGKRLAESDIKTLLIEANNYLGGGAWMGGFFMNTVTFRDPAQRILTEIGVPYKESDPGLFTADGPHFCSRLIAGACDAGVKILNMVRFEDVVLRENNRISGVVINWSAVNSLPKQVRCVDPIAIETKVVIDATGHDACVCRKLSELNLLNMKGEGAMWVEKSEDLIVEHTNEVHPGLIVSGMAVSAMYGIPRMGPTFGAMLYSGIKAAEEAKRILSSSHLDISEKEEAIS
;
A
#
# COMPACT_ATOMS: atom_id res chain seq x y z
N MET A 1 -2.54 14.63 -42.09
CA MET A 1 -2.03 13.28 -41.78
C MET A 1 -1.03 13.40 -40.64
N VAL A 2 -1.23 12.71 -39.51
CA VAL A 2 -0.26 12.72 -38.41
C VAL A 2 0.97 11.92 -38.81
N LYS A 3 2.18 12.45 -38.56
CA LYS A 3 3.46 11.76 -38.77
C LYS A 3 4.21 11.71 -37.46
N PHE A 4 4.63 10.51 -37.04
CA PHE A 4 5.46 10.34 -35.88
C PHE A 4 6.94 10.61 -36.15
N SER A 5 7.67 11.04 -35.13
CA SER A 5 9.12 11.21 -35.21
C SER A 5 9.82 9.88 -35.51
N LYS A 6 10.89 9.94 -36.30
CA LYS A 6 11.70 8.74 -36.61
C LYS A 6 12.62 8.42 -35.43
N VAL A 7 12.37 7.27 -34.79
CA VAL A 7 13.21 6.72 -33.71
C VAL A 7 13.49 5.25 -33.99
N SER A 8 14.64 4.74 -33.54
CA SER A 8 14.97 3.32 -33.65
C SER A 8 14.59 2.57 -32.40
N GLU A 9 14.41 1.27 -32.50
CA GLU A 9 14.12 0.33 -31.36
C GLU A 9 15.18 0.46 -30.28
N ALA A 10 16.45 0.60 -30.63
CA ALA A 10 17.55 0.79 -29.68
C ALA A 10 17.43 2.08 -28.86
N LYS A 11 16.92 3.17 -29.46
CA LYS A 11 16.65 4.42 -28.74
C LYS A 11 15.50 4.25 -27.75
N ILE A 12 14.44 3.55 -28.16
CA ILE A 12 13.29 3.26 -27.29
C ILE A 12 13.73 2.40 -26.09
N SER A 13 14.44 1.31 -26.35
CA SER A 13 14.93 0.42 -25.30
C SER A 13 15.84 1.15 -24.29
N ARG A 14 16.76 1.98 -24.80
CA ARG A 14 17.67 2.75 -23.94
C ARG A 14 16.92 3.75 -23.06
N ALA A 15 15.94 4.46 -23.62
CA ALA A 15 15.13 5.40 -22.86
C ALA A 15 14.38 4.71 -21.71
N ILE A 16 13.76 3.56 -21.96
CA ILE A 16 13.05 2.79 -20.92
C ILE A 16 14.02 2.35 -19.81
N LEU A 17 15.19 1.83 -20.17
CA LEU A 17 16.19 1.35 -19.20
C LEU A 17 16.75 2.49 -18.34
N GLU A 18 17.06 3.65 -18.95
CA GLU A 18 17.60 4.80 -18.20
C GLU A 18 16.57 5.38 -17.24
N GLU A 19 15.32 5.58 -17.66
CA GLU A 19 14.27 6.10 -16.78
C GLU A 19 13.97 5.12 -15.63
N PHE A 20 13.90 3.83 -15.93
CA PHE A 20 13.70 2.82 -14.88
C PHE A 20 14.85 2.77 -13.87
N LYS A 21 16.10 2.84 -14.36
CA LYS A 21 17.31 2.88 -13.53
C LYS A 21 17.30 4.10 -12.62
N ILE A 22 17.00 5.28 -13.15
CA ILE A 22 16.94 6.54 -12.38
C ILE A 22 15.91 6.39 -11.27
N MET A 23 14.70 5.98 -11.61
CA MET A 23 13.61 5.81 -10.66
C MET A 23 13.95 4.78 -9.56
N LEU A 24 14.41 3.59 -9.93
CA LEU A 24 14.72 2.55 -8.95
C LEU A 24 15.89 2.95 -8.05
N SER A 25 16.95 3.55 -8.61
CA SER A 25 18.10 4.03 -7.82
C SER A 25 17.71 5.11 -6.82
N ASP A 26 16.80 6.01 -7.19
CA ASP A 26 16.32 7.04 -6.28
C ASP A 26 15.51 6.43 -5.12
N TYR A 27 14.72 5.37 -5.36
CA TYR A 27 13.84 4.78 -4.37
C TYR A 27 14.40 3.53 -3.66
N ILE A 28 15.69 3.23 -3.84
CA ILE A 28 16.40 2.20 -3.01
C ILE A 28 16.35 2.58 -1.53
N GLU A 29 16.34 3.87 -1.24
CA GLU A 29 16.11 4.43 0.08
C GLU A 29 14.87 5.33 0.02
N SER A 30 13.86 5.03 0.82
CA SER A 30 12.60 5.75 0.90
C SER A 30 12.25 6.09 2.35
N ASP A 31 11.39 7.09 2.59
CA ASP A 31 10.87 7.33 3.93
C ASP A 31 9.82 6.29 4.31
N VAL A 32 8.93 5.96 3.38
CA VAL A 32 7.88 4.96 3.57
C VAL A 32 7.79 4.03 2.37
N ILE A 33 7.73 2.73 2.63
CA ILE A 33 7.37 1.72 1.63
C ILE A 33 5.98 1.16 1.97
N ILE A 34 5.09 1.20 0.99
CA ILE A 34 3.75 0.61 1.07
C ILE A 34 3.75 -0.70 0.29
N VAL A 35 3.38 -1.78 0.96
CA VAL A 35 3.23 -3.09 0.33
C VAL A 35 1.75 -3.33 0.07
N GLY A 36 1.36 -3.33 -1.22
CA GLY A 36 0.00 -3.51 -1.69
C GLY A 36 -0.66 -2.25 -2.24
N GLY A 37 -1.04 -2.29 -3.51
CA GLY A 37 -1.67 -1.21 -4.27
C GLY A 37 -3.20 -1.24 -4.27
N GLY A 38 -3.82 -1.76 -3.21
CA GLY A 38 -5.26 -1.68 -2.97
C GLY A 38 -5.71 -0.28 -2.52
N PRO A 39 -7.02 -0.06 -2.28
CA PRO A 39 -7.53 1.27 -1.93
C PRO A 39 -6.87 1.88 -0.70
N SER A 40 -6.55 1.06 0.31
CA SER A 40 -5.88 1.52 1.52
C SER A 40 -4.45 1.98 1.25
N GLY A 41 -3.65 1.18 0.53
CA GLY A 41 -2.27 1.54 0.18
C GLY A 41 -2.19 2.77 -0.73
N LEU A 42 -3.07 2.88 -1.72
CA LEU A 42 -3.14 4.04 -2.61
C LEU A 42 -3.52 5.32 -1.86
N MET A 43 -4.49 5.24 -0.95
CA MET A 43 -4.88 6.39 -0.13
C MET A 43 -3.78 6.80 0.85
N ALA A 44 -3.12 5.82 1.50
CA ALA A 44 -1.98 6.09 2.39
C ALA A 44 -0.85 6.78 1.61
N GLY A 45 -0.50 6.25 0.45
CA GLY A 45 0.54 6.82 -0.42
C GLY A 45 0.21 8.26 -0.83
N LYS A 46 -1.04 8.51 -1.29
CA LYS A 46 -1.50 9.85 -1.63
C LYS A 46 -1.28 10.82 -0.47
N ARG A 47 -1.75 10.48 0.74
CA ARG A 47 -1.62 11.35 1.94
C ARG A 47 -0.19 11.57 2.41
N LEU A 48 0.69 10.60 2.20
CA LEU A 48 2.12 10.74 2.51
C LEU A 48 2.82 11.65 1.51
N ALA A 49 2.62 11.40 0.22
CA ALA A 49 3.23 12.20 -0.83
C ALA A 49 2.74 13.66 -0.85
N GLU A 50 1.47 13.92 -0.52
CA GLU A 50 0.93 15.28 -0.30
C GLU A 50 1.64 16.03 0.85
N SER A 51 2.41 15.33 1.68
CA SER A 51 3.22 15.89 2.77
C SER A 51 4.71 15.80 2.50
N ASP A 52 5.10 15.70 1.21
CA ASP A 52 6.50 15.62 0.75
C ASP A 52 7.29 14.43 1.33
N ILE A 53 6.61 13.37 1.76
CA ILE A 53 7.24 12.14 2.24
C ILE A 53 7.55 11.23 1.05
N LYS A 54 8.82 10.86 0.89
CA LYS A 54 9.30 9.99 -0.18
C LYS A 54 8.72 8.59 -0.06
N THR A 55 7.70 8.31 -0.86
CA THR A 55 6.86 7.11 -0.75
C THR A 55 6.98 6.22 -1.97
N LEU A 56 7.36 4.96 -1.75
CA LEU A 56 7.34 3.87 -2.74
C LEU A 56 6.19 2.93 -2.44
N LEU A 57 5.38 2.61 -3.43
CA LEU A 57 4.34 1.58 -3.36
C LEU A 57 4.71 0.42 -4.26
N ILE A 58 4.73 -0.81 -3.71
CA ILE A 58 4.93 -2.04 -4.46
C ILE A 58 3.62 -2.83 -4.57
N GLU A 59 3.36 -3.38 -5.76
CA GLU A 59 2.16 -4.16 -6.07
C GLU A 59 2.52 -5.43 -6.82
N ALA A 60 2.03 -6.57 -6.35
CA ALA A 60 2.33 -7.88 -6.94
C ALA A 60 1.66 -8.10 -8.31
N ASN A 61 0.50 -7.49 -8.54
CA ASN A 61 -0.23 -7.60 -9.79
C ASN A 61 0.25 -6.58 -10.83
N ASN A 62 -0.19 -6.74 -12.06
CA ASN A 62 0.02 -5.79 -13.15
C ASN A 62 -0.97 -4.61 -13.13
N TYR A 63 -1.93 -4.60 -12.20
CA TYR A 63 -2.94 -3.57 -12.01
C TYR A 63 -3.02 -3.17 -10.53
N LEU A 64 -3.52 -1.97 -10.27
CA LEU A 64 -3.76 -1.43 -8.93
C LEU A 64 -5.26 -1.36 -8.65
N GLY A 65 -5.63 -1.05 -7.40
CA GLY A 65 -7.03 -0.97 -6.98
C GLY A 65 -7.52 -2.21 -6.23
N GLY A 66 -6.73 -3.28 -6.23
CA GLY A 66 -7.05 -4.52 -5.50
C GLY A 66 -8.45 -5.05 -5.81
N GLY A 67 -9.17 -5.53 -4.80
CA GLY A 67 -10.52 -6.08 -4.96
C GLY A 67 -11.58 -5.07 -5.43
N ALA A 68 -11.34 -3.77 -5.26
CA ALA A 68 -12.28 -2.75 -5.69
C ALA A 68 -12.36 -2.60 -7.21
N TRP A 69 -11.32 -3.02 -7.95
CA TRP A 69 -11.29 -2.97 -9.40
C TRP A 69 -12.39 -3.83 -10.03
N MET A 70 -12.66 -4.98 -9.44
CA MET A 70 -13.70 -5.90 -9.92
C MET A 70 -15.09 -5.57 -9.35
N GLY A 71 -15.15 -4.77 -8.31
CA GLY A 71 -16.38 -4.50 -7.58
C GLY A 71 -16.91 -5.70 -6.79
N GLY A 72 -18.08 -5.54 -6.16
CA GLY A 72 -18.76 -6.64 -5.51
C GLY A 72 -19.29 -7.65 -6.55
N PHE A 73 -19.08 -8.93 -6.29
CA PHE A 73 -19.63 -10.05 -7.06
C PHE A 73 -19.24 -10.05 -8.55
N PHE A 74 -18.08 -9.46 -8.90
CA PHE A 74 -17.65 -9.22 -10.30
C PHE A 74 -18.62 -8.33 -11.11
N MET A 75 -19.36 -7.45 -10.44
CA MET A 75 -20.35 -6.58 -11.07
C MET A 75 -19.90 -5.13 -11.24
N ASN A 76 -18.60 -4.87 -11.10
CA ASN A 76 -17.97 -3.53 -11.24
C ASN A 76 -18.54 -2.44 -10.33
N THR A 77 -19.45 -2.77 -9.43
CA THR A 77 -20.02 -1.82 -8.46
C THR A 77 -19.39 -2.02 -7.10
N VAL A 78 -18.98 -0.92 -6.49
CA VAL A 78 -18.45 -0.87 -5.12
C VAL A 78 -19.41 -0.08 -4.23
N THR A 79 -19.44 -0.42 -2.95
CA THR A 79 -20.27 0.28 -1.97
C THR A 79 -19.44 1.03 -0.94
N PHE A 80 -20.03 2.07 -0.40
CA PHE A 80 -19.44 2.91 0.65
C PHE A 80 -20.53 3.26 1.66
N ARG A 81 -20.19 3.23 2.94
CA ARG A 81 -21.07 3.68 4.00
C ARG A 81 -20.72 5.12 4.38
N ASP A 82 -21.70 5.89 4.85
CA ASP A 82 -21.42 7.20 5.45
C ASP A 82 -20.35 7.04 6.56
N PRO A 83 -19.31 7.88 6.63
CA PRO A 83 -19.08 9.14 5.87
C PRO A 83 -18.14 9.02 4.66
N ALA A 84 -17.91 7.83 4.10
CA ALA A 84 -16.89 7.60 3.06
C ALA A 84 -17.17 8.30 1.73
N GLN A 85 -18.44 8.69 1.45
CA GLN A 85 -18.79 9.49 0.26
C GLN A 85 -18.09 10.85 0.22
N ARG A 86 -17.64 11.37 1.38
CA ARG A 86 -16.86 12.61 1.43
C ARG A 86 -15.53 12.47 0.71
N ILE A 87 -14.87 11.31 0.87
CA ILE A 87 -13.62 11.01 0.18
C ILE A 87 -13.88 10.80 -1.31
N LEU A 88 -15.00 10.17 -1.70
CA LEU A 88 -15.38 10.04 -3.11
C LEU A 88 -15.53 11.41 -3.77
N THR A 89 -16.18 12.35 -3.08
CA THR A 89 -16.30 13.74 -3.54
C THR A 89 -14.93 14.40 -3.70
N GLU A 90 -14.04 14.24 -2.71
CA GLU A 90 -12.68 14.79 -2.73
C GLU A 90 -11.88 14.30 -3.95
N ILE A 91 -11.92 13.00 -4.23
CA ILE A 91 -11.18 12.41 -5.36
C ILE A 91 -11.94 12.47 -6.69
N GLY A 92 -13.12 13.10 -6.71
CA GLY A 92 -13.91 13.33 -7.92
C GLY A 92 -14.54 12.06 -8.50
N VAL A 93 -14.98 11.13 -7.66
CA VAL A 93 -15.70 9.91 -8.06
C VAL A 93 -17.20 10.16 -7.96
N PRO A 94 -17.97 10.05 -9.06
CA PRO A 94 -19.43 10.08 -9.00
C PRO A 94 -19.96 8.88 -8.21
N TYR A 95 -20.97 9.14 -7.39
CA TYR A 95 -21.65 8.11 -6.61
C TYR A 95 -23.16 8.40 -6.53
N LYS A 96 -23.91 7.39 -6.15
CA LYS A 96 -25.35 7.46 -5.92
C LYS A 96 -25.68 6.91 -4.55
N GLU A 97 -26.51 7.61 -3.80
CA GLU A 97 -27.13 7.06 -2.61
C GLU A 97 -28.18 6.02 -3.02
N SER A 98 -27.97 4.77 -2.61
CA SER A 98 -28.83 3.62 -2.97
C SER A 98 -29.79 3.25 -1.85
N ASP A 99 -29.42 3.58 -0.60
CA ASP A 99 -30.23 3.48 0.60
C ASP A 99 -29.69 4.52 1.61
N PRO A 100 -30.41 4.96 2.63
CA PRO A 100 -29.93 5.93 3.60
C PRO A 100 -28.57 5.53 4.20
N GLY A 101 -27.55 6.36 3.94
CA GLY A 101 -26.18 6.15 4.38
C GLY A 101 -25.41 5.05 3.63
N LEU A 102 -25.97 4.52 2.54
CA LEU A 102 -25.31 3.55 1.65
C LEU A 102 -25.16 4.12 0.24
N PHE A 103 -23.94 4.22 -0.22
CA PHE A 103 -23.58 4.80 -1.51
C PHE A 103 -22.97 3.74 -2.44
N THR A 104 -23.24 3.86 -3.73
CA THR A 104 -22.67 3.02 -4.78
C THR A 104 -21.88 3.86 -5.77
N ALA A 105 -20.78 3.31 -6.26
CA ALA A 105 -19.96 3.91 -7.31
C ALA A 105 -19.47 2.82 -8.28
N ASP A 106 -19.04 3.26 -9.46
CA ASP A 106 -18.38 2.38 -10.44
C ASP A 106 -16.95 2.06 -9.96
N GLY A 107 -16.63 0.77 -9.83
CA GLY A 107 -15.34 0.31 -9.31
C GLY A 107 -14.15 0.73 -10.17
N PRO A 108 -14.17 0.53 -11.50
CA PRO A 108 -13.13 1.02 -12.40
C PRO A 108 -12.92 2.52 -12.33
N HIS A 109 -13.98 3.33 -12.26
CA HIS A 109 -13.86 4.78 -12.11
C HIS A 109 -13.25 5.16 -10.76
N PHE A 110 -13.73 4.55 -9.67
CA PHE A 110 -13.16 4.74 -8.33
C PHE A 110 -11.66 4.42 -8.30
N CYS A 111 -11.27 3.26 -8.78
CA CYS A 111 -9.86 2.85 -8.80
C CYS A 111 -9.01 3.78 -9.67
N SER A 112 -9.50 4.16 -10.86
CA SER A 112 -8.78 5.06 -11.77
C SER A 112 -8.52 6.43 -11.13
N ARG A 113 -9.49 7.00 -10.44
CA ARG A 113 -9.35 8.28 -9.71
C ARG A 113 -8.37 8.17 -8.55
N LEU A 114 -8.45 7.07 -7.80
CA LEU A 114 -7.57 6.85 -6.65
C LEU A 114 -6.11 6.64 -7.10
N ILE A 115 -5.90 5.87 -8.16
CA ILE A 115 -4.58 5.64 -8.76
C ILE A 115 -4.00 6.96 -9.29
N ALA A 116 -4.77 7.69 -10.11
CA ALA A 116 -4.34 8.99 -10.63
C ALA A 116 -3.98 9.94 -9.50
N GLY A 117 -4.83 10.05 -8.46
CA GLY A 117 -4.59 10.91 -7.31
C GLY A 117 -3.32 10.54 -6.53
N ALA A 118 -2.99 9.26 -6.41
CA ALA A 118 -1.73 8.83 -5.79
C ALA A 118 -0.51 9.20 -6.66
N CYS A 119 -0.60 8.98 -7.98
CA CYS A 119 0.47 9.35 -8.92
C CYS A 119 0.69 10.87 -8.98
N ASP A 120 -0.39 11.65 -9.05
CA ASP A 120 -0.36 13.12 -9.10
C ASP A 120 0.27 13.72 -7.83
N ALA A 121 0.03 13.09 -6.67
CA ALA A 121 0.66 13.45 -5.41
C ALA A 121 2.17 13.12 -5.37
N GLY A 122 2.67 12.26 -6.25
CA GLY A 122 4.10 11.93 -6.34
C GLY A 122 4.49 10.54 -5.85
N VAL A 123 3.52 9.68 -5.52
CA VAL A 123 3.81 8.27 -5.15
C VAL A 123 4.50 7.57 -6.31
N LYS A 124 5.62 6.92 -6.06
CA LYS A 124 6.22 6.01 -7.03
C LYS A 124 5.66 4.61 -6.86
N ILE A 125 5.32 4.00 -7.98
CA ILE A 125 4.66 2.70 -8.03
C ILE A 125 5.54 1.72 -8.80
N LEU A 126 5.78 0.55 -8.17
CA LEU A 126 6.37 -0.62 -8.79
C LEU A 126 5.33 -1.73 -8.81
N ASN A 127 4.65 -1.92 -9.92
CA ASN A 127 3.76 -3.05 -10.14
C ASN A 127 4.53 -4.26 -10.71
N MET A 128 3.96 -5.45 -10.64
CA MET A 128 4.60 -6.73 -10.93
C MET A 128 5.83 -7.01 -10.03
N VAL A 129 5.83 -6.42 -8.83
CA VAL A 129 6.85 -6.56 -7.81
C VAL A 129 6.23 -7.08 -6.52
N ARG A 130 6.74 -8.19 -6.04
CA ARG A 130 6.24 -8.89 -4.87
C ARG A 130 7.17 -8.72 -3.67
N PHE A 131 6.57 -8.51 -2.50
CA PHE A 131 7.24 -8.65 -1.22
C PHE A 131 7.64 -10.11 -0.97
N GLU A 132 8.88 -10.34 -0.52
CA GLU A 132 9.40 -11.67 -0.15
C GLU A 132 9.83 -11.76 1.31
N ASP A 133 10.47 -10.71 1.83
CA ASP A 133 10.99 -10.69 3.20
C ASP A 133 11.12 -9.28 3.74
N VAL A 134 11.46 -9.16 5.02
CA VAL A 134 11.76 -7.91 5.72
C VAL A 134 13.27 -7.73 5.89
N VAL A 135 13.71 -6.46 5.93
CA VAL A 135 15.05 -6.11 6.43
C VAL A 135 14.92 -5.73 7.89
N LEU A 136 15.57 -6.46 8.78
CA LEU A 136 15.58 -6.19 10.23
C LEU A 136 16.91 -5.58 10.67
N ARG A 137 16.86 -4.71 11.65
CA ARG A 137 18.03 -4.10 12.31
C ARG A 137 17.93 -4.33 13.84
N GLU A 138 18.67 -3.55 14.62
CA GLU A 138 18.71 -3.64 16.07
C GLU A 138 17.30 -3.64 16.68
N ASN A 139 17.12 -4.44 17.74
CA ASN A 139 15.85 -4.65 18.41
C ASN A 139 14.72 -5.16 17.49
N ASN A 140 15.07 -5.89 16.44
CA ASN A 140 14.15 -6.42 15.42
C ASN A 140 13.31 -5.35 14.71
N ARG A 141 13.75 -4.08 14.71
CA ARG A 141 13.06 -3.02 13.97
C ARG A 141 13.08 -3.32 12.47
N ILE A 142 11.94 -3.16 11.82
CA ILE A 142 11.87 -3.19 10.36
C ILE A 142 12.53 -1.92 9.81
N SER A 143 13.48 -2.11 8.90
CA SER A 143 14.23 -1.05 8.24
C SER A 143 14.24 -1.18 6.72
N GLY A 144 13.36 -2.03 6.18
CA GLY A 144 13.22 -2.23 4.74
C GLY A 144 12.43 -3.47 4.39
N VAL A 145 12.34 -3.70 3.11
CA VAL A 145 11.69 -4.88 2.51
C VAL A 145 12.60 -5.53 1.46
N VAL A 146 12.41 -6.82 1.27
CA VAL A 146 13.05 -7.59 0.22
C VAL A 146 11.99 -7.91 -0.82
N ILE A 147 12.27 -7.59 -2.08
CA ILE A 147 11.33 -7.68 -3.18
C ILE A 147 11.89 -8.51 -4.34
N ASN A 148 10.99 -9.06 -5.13
CA ASN A 148 11.34 -9.73 -6.39
C ASN A 148 10.25 -9.50 -7.44
N TRP A 149 10.54 -9.78 -8.69
CA TRP A 149 9.54 -9.73 -9.74
C TRP A 149 8.49 -10.83 -9.53
N SER A 150 7.22 -10.46 -9.63
CA SER A 150 6.11 -11.41 -9.46
C SER A 150 6.21 -12.62 -10.39
N ALA A 151 6.78 -12.44 -11.58
CA ALA A 151 7.01 -13.51 -12.56
C ALA A 151 7.93 -14.62 -12.05
N VAL A 152 8.85 -14.33 -11.13
CA VAL A 152 9.77 -15.32 -10.55
C VAL A 152 8.99 -16.44 -9.85
N ASN A 153 7.85 -16.12 -9.21
CA ASN A 153 7.02 -17.13 -8.54
C ASN A 153 6.34 -18.12 -9.49
N SER A 154 6.21 -17.75 -10.75
CA SER A 154 5.64 -18.62 -11.80
C SER A 154 6.67 -19.55 -12.41
N LEU A 155 7.96 -19.38 -12.08
CA LEU A 155 9.03 -20.23 -12.58
C LEU A 155 8.99 -21.61 -11.91
N PRO A 156 9.40 -22.69 -12.61
CA PRO A 156 9.63 -23.99 -12.02
C PRO A 156 10.60 -23.91 -10.83
N LYS A 157 10.41 -24.74 -9.80
CA LYS A 157 11.25 -24.74 -8.58
C LYS A 157 12.75 -24.82 -8.86
N GLN A 158 13.14 -25.53 -9.92
CA GLN A 158 14.55 -25.75 -10.32
C GLN A 158 15.26 -24.48 -10.78
N VAL A 159 14.52 -23.47 -11.25
CA VAL A 159 15.07 -22.23 -11.82
C VAL A 159 14.57 -20.96 -11.11
N ARG A 160 13.90 -21.12 -9.95
CA ARG A 160 13.33 -20.01 -9.19
C ARG A 160 14.30 -19.36 -8.20
N CYS A 161 15.53 -19.85 -8.10
CA CYS A 161 16.55 -19.27 -7.24
C CYS A 161 17.11 -18.00 -7.91
N VAL A 162 16.36 -16.89 -7.75
CA VAL A 162 16.73 -15.57 -8.24
C VAL A 162 16.95 -14.68 -7.03
N ASP A 163 18.11 -14.05 -6.94
CA ASP A 163 18.43 -13.16 -5.83
C ASP A 163 17.47 -11.97 -5.81
N PRO A 164 16.84 -11.71 -4.66
CA PRO A 164 15.91 -10.59 -4.51
C PRO A 164 16.63 -9.26 -4.30
N ILE A 165 15.91 -8.16 -4.43
CA ILE A 165 16.40 -6.81 -4.20
C ILE A 165 15.97 -6.36 -2.79
N ALA A 166 16.91 -5.90 -1.98
CA ALA A 166 16.61 -5.25 -0.70
C ALA A 166 16.47 -3.73 -0.92
N ILE A 167 15.44 -3.14 -0.31
CA ILE A 167 15.15 -1.70 -0.32
C ILE A 167 15.00 -1.24 1.11
N GLU A 168 15.64 -0.12 1.48
CA GLU A 168 15.61 0.42 2.83
C GLU A 168 14.53 1.48 3.01
N THR A 169 13.97 1.53 4.22
CA THR A 169 12.95 2.52 4.60
C THR A 169 12.87 2.70 6.11
N LYS A 170 12.32 3.83 6.55
CA LYS A 170 12.07 4.10 7.97
C LYS A 170 10.79 3.44 8.48
N VAL A 171 9.77 3.31 7.60
CA VAL A 171 8.44 2.75 7.91
C VAL A 171 7.94 1.90 6.75
N VAL A 172 7.39 0.74 7.08
CA VAL A 172 6.66 -0.13 6.15
C VAL A 172 5.16 -0.09 6.49
N ILE A 173 4.30 0.02 5.49
CA ILE A 173 2.85 -0.14 5.64
C ILE A 173 2.43 -1.43 4.96
N ASP A 174 1.92 -2.40 5.73
CA ASP A 174 1.28 -3.60 5.18
C ASP A 174 -0.16 -3.30 4.78
N ALA A 175 -0.39 -3.12 3.48
CA ALA A 175 -1.69 -2.91 2.85
C ALA A 175 -2.03 -4.05 1.88
N THR A 176 -1.52 -5.27 2.15
CA THR A 176 -1.63 -6.43 1.24
C THR A 176 -2.98 -7.15 1.33
N GLY A 177 -3.94 -6.55 2.03
CA GLY A 177 -5.29 -7.09 2.13
C GLY A 177 -5.36 -8.33 3.03
N HIS A 178 -6.19 -9.30 2.63
CA HIS A 178 -6.43 -10.52 3.41
C HIS A 178 -5.17 -11.36 3.65
N ASP A 179 -4.19 -11.27 2.78
CA ASP A 179 -2.94 -12.02 2.93
C ASP A 179 -2.05 -11.49 4.05
N ALA A 180 -2.11 -10.18 4.35
CA ALA A 180 -1.29 -9.51 5.37
C ALA A 180 0.17 -9.99 5.32
N CYS A 181 0.78 -9.89 4.12
CA CYS A 181 2.02 -10.58 3.78
C CYS A 181 3.20 -10.22 4.69
N VAL A 182 3.33 -8.93 5.07
CA VAL A 182 4.41 -8.48 5.94
C VAL A 182 4.17 -8.93 7.36
N CYS A 183 2.94 -8.78 7.87
CA CYS A 183 2.56 -9.28 9.19
C CYS A 183 2.74 -10.80 9.29
N ARG A 184 2.35 -11.54 8.25
CA ARG A 184 2.53 -12.99 8.18
C ARG A 184 4.00 -13.38 8.25
N LYS A 185 4.85 -12.67 7.54
CA LYS A 185 6.30 -12.92 7.58
C LYS A 185 6.87 -12.72 8.98
N LEU A 186 6.48 -11.67 9.70
CA LEU A 186 6.89 -11.48 11.09
C LEU A 186 6.32 -12.55 12.03
N SER A 187 5.10 -13.02 11.76
CA SER A 187 4.52 -14.12 12.54
C SER A 187 5.30 -15.43 12.34
N GLU A 188 5.75 -15.72 11.13
CA GLU A 188 6.64 -16.87 10.85
C GLU A 188 7.98 -16.78 11.59
N LEU A 189 8.48 -15.57 11.81
CA LEU A 189 9.69 -15.28 12.59
C LEU A 189 9.43 -15.24 14.12
N ASN A 190 8.22 -15.49 14.58
CA ASN A 190 7.77 -15.38 15.99
C ASN A 190 7.94 -13.96 16.57
N LEU A 191 7.90 -12.92 15.74
CA LEU A 191 7.98 -11.51 16.14
C LEU A 191 6.61 -10.85 16.25
N LEU A 192 5.55 -11.50 15.75
CA LEU A 192 4.19 -10.99 15.74
C LEU A 192 3.20 -12.15 15.93
N ASN A 193 2.07 -11.89 16.59
CA ASN A 193 1.02 -12.90 16.78
C ASN A 193 -0.26 -12.48 16.03
N MET A 194 -0.54 -13.12 14.92
CA MET A 194 -1.73 -12.89 14.10
C MET A 194 -2.89 -13.76 14.56
N LYS A 195 -4.10 -13.18 14.62
CA LYS A 195 -5.32 -13.90 15.03
C LYS A 195 -6.09 -14.53 13.87
N GLY A 196 -5.75 -14.16 12.63
CA GLY A 196 -6.54 -14.50 11.45
C GLY A 196 -7.77 -13.60 11.30
N GLU A 197 -8.60 -13.85 10.31
CA GLU A 197 -9.81 -13.05 10.05
C GLU A 197 -11.03 -13.58 10.77
N GLY A 198 -11.91 -12.67 11.20
CA GLY A 198 -13.23 -13.01 11.75
C GLY A 198 -14.27 -13.33 10.67
N ALA A 199 -15.44 -13.80 11.11
CA ALA A 199 -16.60 -14.00 10.27
C ALA A 199 -17.12 -12.65 9.72
N MET A 200 -17.98 -12.70 8.69
CA MET A 200 -18.54 -11.50 8.09
C MET A 200 -19.53 -10.79 9.03
N TRP A 201 -19.28 -9.50 9.31
CA TRP A 201 -20.17 -8.61 10.06
C TRP A 201 -19.88 -7.16 9.70
N VAL A 202 -20.55 -6.67 8.66
CA VAL A 202 -20.28 -5.37 8.05
C VAL A 202 -20.40 -4.19 9.02
N GLU A 203 -21.40 -4.20 9.89
CA GLU A 203 -21.66 -3.08 10.81
C GLU A 203 -20.52 -2.83 11.79
N LYS A 204 -19.82 -3.89 12.23
CA LYS A 204 -18.68 -3.79 13.15
C LYS A 204 -17.33 -3.70 12.45
N SER A 205 -17.24 -4.20 11.24
CA SER A 205 -15.95 -4.38 10.59
C SER A 205 -15.26 -3.07 10.28
N GLU A 206 -15.96 -2.14 9.61
CA GLU A 206 -15.32 -0.92 9.09
C GLU A 206 -14.78 -0.03 10.20
N ASP A 207 -15.54 0.17 11.28
CA ASP A 207 -15.11 0.99 12.42
C ASP A 207 -13.88 0.38 13.10
N LEU A 208 -13.90 -0.94 13.35
CA LEU A 208 -12.79 -1.65 13.98
C LEU A 208 -11.51 -1.65 13.13
N ILE A 209 -11.64 -1.74 11.80
CA ILE A 209 -10.46 -1.66 10.91
C ILE A 209 -9.81 -0.29 11.02
N VAL A 210 -10.58 0.77 10.99
CA VAL A 210 -10.03 2.12 11.16
C VAL A 210 -9.46 2.29 12.57
N GLU A 211 -10.16 1.84 13.61
CA GLU A 211 -9.71 1.92 15.00
C GLU A 211 -8.36 1.23 15.21
N HIS A 212 -8.19 0.02 14.65
CA HIS A 212 -7.00 -0.82 14.86
C HIS A 212 -5.91 -0.65 13.79
N THR A 213 -6.04 0.33 12.89
CA THR A 213 -4.94 0.74 12.00
C THR A 213 -3.89 1.47 12.84
N ASN A 214 -2.74 0.85 13.04
CA ASN A 214 -1.64 1.38 13.88
C ASN A 214 -0.31 0.67 13.58
N GLU A 215 0.76 1.12 14.25
CA GLU A 215 2.04 0.41 14.32
C GLU A 215 1.84 -0.88 15.15
N VAL A 216 2.13 -2.03 14.56
CA VAL A 216 1.98 -3.37 15.18
C VAL A 216 3.31 -4.00 15.57
N HIS A 217 4.39 -3.49 15.01
CA HIS A 217 5.77 -3.88 15.30
C HIS A 217 6.67 -2.67 14.97
N PRO A 218 7.80 -2.45 15.66
CA PRO A 218 8.65 -1.29 15.37
C PRO A 218 8.99 -1.16 13.88
N GLY A 219 8.50 -0.06 13.27
CA GLY A 219 8.64 0.20 11.83
C GLY A 219 7.59 -0.44 10.93
N LEU A 220 6.58 -1.14 11.45
CA LEU A 220 5.49 -1.73 10.67
C LEU A 220 4.13 -1.21 11.10
N ILE A 221 3.41 -0.60 10.16
CA ILE A 221 2.00 -0.23 10.28
C ILE A 221 1.15 -1.22 9.49
N VAL A 222 0.00 -1.61 10.03
CA VAL A 222 -0.99 -2.42 9.32
C VAL A 222 -2.16 -1.56 8.87
N SER A 223 -2.63 -1.79 7.62
CA SER A 223 -3.70 -0.99 7.02
C SER A 223 -4.65 -1.82 6.15
N GLY A 224 -5.90 -1.39 6.03
CA GLY A 224 -6.93 -2.06 5.23
C GLY A 224 -7.29 -3.44 5.77
N MET A 225 -7.54 -4.41 4.90
CA MET A 225 -7.92 -5.76 5.31
C MET A 225 -6.82 -6.52 6.05
N ALA A 226 -5.56 -6.11 5.96
CA ALA A 226 -4.48 -6.66 6.77
C ALA A 226 -4.72 -6.45 8.28
N VAL A 227 -5.42 -5.38 8.67
CA VAL A 227 -5.87 -5.14 10.05
C VAL A 227 -6.81 -6.26 10.52
N SER A 228 -7.74 -6.68 9.65
CA SER A 228 -8.66 -7.79 9.96
C SER A 228 -7.88 -9.09 10.22
N ALA A 229 -6.94 -9.42 9.36
CA ALA A 229 -6.09 -10.60 9.50
C ALA A 229 -5.20 -10.56 10.76
N MET A 230 -4.72 -9.37 11.13
CA MET A 230 -3.89 -9.16 12.33
C MET A 230 -4.69 -9.36 13.62
N TYR A 231 -5.87 -8.77 13.73
CA TYR A 231 -6.62 -8.67 15.00
C TYR A 231 -7.83 -9.59 15.13
N GLY A 232 -8.15 -10.39 14.11
CA GLY A 232 -9.35 -11.25 14.14
C GLY A 232 -10.65 -10.45 13.95
N ILE A 233 -10.59 -9.30 13.29
CA ILE A 233 -11.75 -8.44 13.07
C ILE A 233 -12.66 -9.08 12.02
N PRO A 234 -13.99 -8.94 12.16
CA PRO A 234 -14.94 -9.38 11.14
C PRO A 234 -14.66 -8.76 9.76
N ARG A 235 -14.98 -9.49 8.69
CA ARG A 235 -14.89 -8.99 7.32
C ARG A 235 -16.13 -8.16 6.96
N MET A 236 -15.95 -7.17 6.07
CA MET A 236 -17.00 -6.23 5.70
C MET A 236 -17.70 -6.53 4.37
N GLY A 237 -17.19 -7.46 3.55
CA GLY A 237 -17.71 -7.68 2.19
C GLY A 237 -17.32 -6.53 1.23
N PRO A 238 -18.15 -6.28 0.18
CA PRO A 238 -17.77 -5.35 -0.90
C PRO A 238 -18.03 -3.86 -0.58
N THR A 239 -17.81 -3.43 0.68
CA THR A 239 -17.79 -2.01 1.08
C THR A 239 -16.34 -1.56 1.30
N PHE A 240 -16.00 -0.35 0.85
CA PHE A 240 -14.61 0.10 0.76
C PHE A 240 -14.32 1.37 1.57
N GLY A 241 -15.28 1.86 2.37
CA GLY A 241 -15.13 3.06 3.18
C GLY A 241 -13.96 2.96 4.16
N ALA A 242 -13.93 1.88 4.91
CA ALA A 242 -12.83 1.64 5.87
C ALA A 242 -11.46 1.53 5.21
N MET A 243 -11.38 1.07 3.97
CA MET A 243 -10.10 1.00 3.26
C MET A 243 -9.51 2.40 3.07
N LEU A 244 -10.35 3.38 2.73
CA LEU A 244 -9.91 4.76 2.54
C LEU A 244 -9.48 5.41 3.87
N TYR A 245 -10.32 5.29 4.91
CA TYR A 245 -10.02 5.86 6.22
C TYR A 245 -8.84 5.17 6.91
N SER A 246 -8.70 3.86 6.77
CA SER A 246 -7.52 3.12 7.25
C SER A 246 -6.23 3.60 6.55
N GLY A 247 -6.29 3.84 5.23
CA GLY A 247 -5.16 4.42 4.50
C GLY A 247 -4.77 5.81 5.00
N ILE A 248 -5.76 6.69 5.26
CA ILE A 248 -5.53 8.02 5.83
C ILE A 248 -4.84 7.89 7.20
N LYS A 249 -5.39 7.05 8.08
CA LYS A 249 -4.84 6.84 9.42
C LYS A 249 -3.44 6.23 9.39
N ALA A 250 -3.18 5.29 8.49
CA ALA A 250 -1.85 4.71 8.32
C ALA A 250 -0.81 5.77 7.90
N ALA A 251 -1.20 6.72 7.05
CA ALA A 251 -0.34 7.85 6.70
C ALA A 251 -0.07 8.77 7.91
N GLU A 252 -1.06 9.05 8.73
CA GLU A 252 -0.91 9.84 9.96
C GLU A 252 0.05 9.16 10.96
N GLU A 253 -0.12 7.84 11.17
CA GLU A 253 0.78 7.06 12.01
C GLU A 253 2.22 7.05 11.47
N ALA A 254 2.40 6.90 10.16
CA ALA A 254 3.74 6.95 9.55
C ALA A 254 4.40 8.32 9.76
N LYS A 255 3.65 9.42 9.61
CA LYS A 255 4.13 10.78 9.89
C LYS A 255 4.56 10.93 11.35
N ARG A 256 3.80 10.39 12.30
CA ARG A 256 4.12 10.41 13.73
C ARG A 256 5.43 9.69 14.00
N ILE A 257 5.63 8.48 13.43
CA ILE A 257 6.86 7.69 13.61
C ILE A 257 8.06 8.41 13.01
N LEU A 258 7.92 8.99 11.81
CA LEU A 258 8.99 9.73 11.16
C LEU A 258 9.42 10.96 11.97
N SER A 259 8.45 11.69 12.54
CA SER A 259 8.72 12.88 13.36
C SER A 259 9.44 12.52 14.66
N SER A 260 9.07 11.42 15.34
CA SER A 260 9.74 10.99 16.58
C SER A 260 11.18 10.52 16.34
N SER A 261 11.44 9.88 15.21
CA SER A 261 12.79 9.43 14.84
C SER A 261 13.76 10.57 14.55
N HIS A 262 13.28 11.74 14.14
CA HIS A 262 14.11 12.92 13.93
C HIS A 262 14.53 13.57 15.26
N LEU A 263 13.68 13.51 16.29
CA LEU A 263 13.99 14.06 17.62
C LEU A 263 15.09 13.25 18.32
N ASP A 264 15.04 11.92 18.23
CA ASP A 264 16.05 11.02 18.81
C ASP A 264 17.45 11.19 18.20
N ILE A 265 17.54 11.61 16.93
CA ILE A 265 18.82 11.85 16.25
C ILE A 265 19.40 13.22 16.67
N SER A 266 18.57 14.27 16.71
CA SER A 266 19.01 15.61 17.11
C SER A 266 19.49 15.66 18.56
N GLU A 267 18.81 14.97 19.48
CA GLU A 267 19.24 14.89 20.90
C GLU A 267 20.56 14.13 21.08
N LYS A 268 20.83 13.14 20.25
CA LYS A 268 22.11 12.41 20.26
C LYS A 268 23.27 13.22 19.68
N GLU A 269 23.03 14.03 18.66
CA GLU A 269 24.04 14.92 18.08
C GLU A 269 24.38 16.08 19.03
N GLU A 270 23.39 16.64 19.72
CA GLU A 270 23.61 17.66 20.76
C GLU A 270 24.35 17.10 22.01
N ALA A 271 24.17 15.83 22.35
CA ALA A 271 24.84 15.19 23.48
C ALA A 271 26.31 14.80 23.18
N ILE A 272 26.74 14.84 21.92
CA ILE A 272 28.11 14.49 21.47
C ILE A 272 28.93 15.75 21.15
N SER A 273 28.30 16.91 21.00
CA SER A 273 28.94 18.22 20.78
C SER A 273 29.20 18.92 22.11
#